data_988e45514265be9a6088b2c4739d29f6
#
_entry.id   988e45514265be9a6088b2c4739d29f6
#
_cell.length_a   1.000
_cell.length_b   1.000
_cell.length_c   1.000
_cell.angle_alpha   90.00
_cell.angle_beta   90.00
_cell.angle_gamma   90.00
#
_symmetry.space_group_name_H-M   'P 1'
#
loop_
_entity.id
_entity.type
_entity.pdbx_description
1 polymer ?
#
loop_
_entity_poly.entity_id
_entity_poly.type
_entity_poly.pdbx_seq_one_letter_code
_entity_poly.pdbx_strand_id
1 'polypeptide(L)'
;VVTWERSGGEFDGKSPHASRLSGDQLTAGEHPEFPVSEMSPLSDGTIYSLFFQGIDRAGNRSEPTVIQGISYDVTPPAISGLSPPDSAYVNHTRITYELSEIMAEGSVIWTQIAGESDPRSPHVVDLMEGERIGGAHSDLTLAAAPLLKDGGVYRISVEGVDAAGNR
;
A
#
# COMPACT_ATOMS: atom_id res chain seq x y z
N VAL A 1 -15.25 18.35 -17.85
CA VAL A 1 -13.97 17.72 -18.10
C VAL A 1 -13.31 17.43 -16.77
N VAL A 2 -12.70 16.26 -16.66
CA VAL A 2 -11.82 15.87 -15.53
C VAL A 2 -10.42 15.73 -16.10
N THR A 3 -9.44 16.38 -15.47
CA THR A 3 -8.06 16.36 -15.92
C THR A 3 -7.14 16.01 -14.76
N TRP A 4 -6.29 15.00 -14.97
CA TRP A 4 -5.22 14.62 -14.06
C TRP A 4 -3.92 15.19 -14.62
N GLU A 5 -3.31 16.12 -13.91
CA GLU A 5 -2.07 16.76 -14.30
C GLU A 5 -0.97 16.38 -13.31
N ARG A 6 0.17 15.93 -13.84
CA ARG A 6 1.34 15.63 -13.02
C ARG A 6 1.80 16.87 -12.26
N SER A 7 1.90 16.76 -10.95
CA SER A 7 2.40 17.81 -10.06
C SER A 7 3.72 17.44 -9.36
N GLY A 8 4.13 16.14 -9.41
CA GLY A 8 5.36 15.64 -8.78
C GLY A 8 5.58 14.15 -9.03
N GLY A 9 6.49 13.54 -8.24
CA GLY A 9 6.81 12.11 -8.32
C GLY A 9 7.45 11.71 -9.64
N GLU A 10 7.27 10.43 -10.02
CA GLU A 10 7.82 9.85 -11.24
C GLU A 10 7.33 10.58 -12.51
N PHE A 11 8.11 10.46 -13.60
CA PHE A 11 7.79 11.14 -14.85
C PHE A 11 6.66 10.44 -15.59
N ASP A 12 5.63 11.20 -15.92
CA ASP A 12 4.53 10.77 -16.78
C ASP A 12 4.53 11.56 -18.09
N GLY A 13 5.02 10.93 -19.14
CA GLY A 13 5.12 11.52 -20.47
C GLY A 13 3.77 11.69 -21.21
N LYS A 14 2.66 11.21 -20.60
CA LYS A 14 1.31 11.33 -21.15
C LYS A 14 0.46 12.38 -20.42
N SER A 15 0.99 12.93 -19.33
CA SER A 15 0.30 14.00 -18.60
C SER A 15 0.19 15.27 -19.47
N PRO A 16 -0.95 15.99 -19.47
CA PRO A 16 -2.15 15.74 -18.66
C PRO A 16 -3.08 14.67 -19.26
N HIS A 17 -3.69 13.86 -18.39
CA HIS A 17 -4.74 12.92 -18.77
C HIS A 17 -6.10 13.60 -18.64
N ALA A 18 -6.86 13.67 -19.69
CA ALA A 18 -8.17 14.31 -19.68
C ALA A 18 -9.26 13.38 -20.15
N SER A 19 -10.40 13.43 -19.46
CA SER A 19 -11.61 12.74 -19.86
C SER A 19 -12.82 13.66 -19.80
N ARG A 20 -13.83 13.35 -20.62
CA ARG A 20 -15.11 14.04 -20.58
C ARG A 20 -16.12 13.21 -19.82
N LEU A 21 -16.80 13.84 -18.90
CA LEU A 21 -17.97 13.23 -18.25
C LEU A 21 -19.11 13.14 -19.25
N SER A 22 -19.92 12.09 -19.16
CA SER A 22 -21.07 11.84 -20.06
C SER A 22 -22.23 11.17 -19.31
N GLY A 23 -23.40 11.18 -19.92
CA GLY A 23 -24.58 10.52 -19.37
C GLY A 23 -24.96 11.00 -17.97
N ASP A 24 -25.18 10.04 -17.08
CA ASP A 24 -25.59 10.30 -15.70
C ASP A 24 -24.55 11.09 -14.87
N GLN A 25 -23.27 11.05 -15.29
CA GLN A 25 -22.20 11.84 -14.68
C GLN A 25 -22.38 13.36 -14.83
N LEU A 26 -23.30 13.80 -15.69
CA LEU A 26 -23.64 15.22 -15.94
C LEU A 26 -24.92 15.67 -15.22
N THR A 27 -25.56 14.78 -14.48
CA THR A 27 -26.76 15.13 -13.71
C THR A 27 -26.37 15.84 -12.42
N ALA A 28 -27.29 16.64 -11.87
CA ALA A 28 -27.07 17.25 -10.55
C ALA A 28 -27.20 16.19 -9.46
N GLY A 29 -26.30 16.23 -8.47
CA GLY A 29 -26.28 15.31 -7.34
C GLY A 29 -24.88 14.76 -7.04
N GLU A 30 -24.82 13.84 -6.09
CA GLU A 30 -23.59 13.10 -5.75
C GLU A 30 -23.38 11.97 -6.76
N HIS A 31 -22.11 11.76 -7.12
CA HIS A 31 -21.67 10.71 -8.02
C HIS A 31 -20.56 9.91 -7.35
N PRO A 32 -20.89 8.97 -6.43
CA PRO A 32 -19.90 8.16 -5.76
C PRO A 32 -19.29 7.16 -6.76
N GLU A 33 -17.95 7.05 -6.73
CA GLU A 33 -17.16 5.96 -7.35
C GLU A 33 -17.52 5.63 -8.81
N PHE A 34 -17.55 6.61 -9.69
CA PHE A 34 -17.75 6.32 -11.11
C PHE A 34 -16.39 6.21 -11.86
N PRO A 35 -16.24 5.22 -12.72
CA PRO A 35 -15.04 5.12 -13.55
C PRO A 35 -15.01 6.26 -14.58
N VAL A 36 -13.86 6.93 -14.68
CA VAL A 36 -13.60 7.88 -15.76
C VAL A 36 -13.16 7.08 -16.97
N SER A 37 -14.07 6.94 -17.97
CA SER A 37 -13.79 6.19 -19.20
C SER A 37 -12.88 6.97 -20.16
N GLU A 38 -12.17 6.24 -21.02
CA GLU A 38 -11.34 6.76 -22.12
C GLU A 38 -10.12 7.61 -21.71
N MET A 39 -9.67 7.53 -20.46
CA MET A 39 -8.42 8.14 -20.04
C MET A 39 -7.24 7.18 -20.26
N SER A 40 -6.09 7.70 -20.72
CA SER A 40 -4.87 6.91 -20.73
C SER A 40 -4.46 6.51 -19.30
N PRO A 41 -3.82 5.34 -19.10
CA PRO A 41 -3.41 4.92 -17.77
C PRO A 41 -2.49 5.95 -17.11
N LEU A 42 -2.71 6.20 -15.83
CA LEU A 42 -1.81 6.98 -14.98
C LEU A 42 -0.49 6.23 -14.79
N SER A 43 0.58 6.95 -14.51
CA SER A 43 1.89 6.37 -14.25
C SER A 43 2.10 6.16 -12.75
N ASP A 44 2.58 4.97 -12.41
CA ASP A 44 2.92 4.56 -11.04
C ASP A 44 3.99 5.49 -10.42
N GLY A 45 3.91 5.73 -9.11
CA GLY A 45 4.81 6.64 -8.39
C GLY A 45 4.64 8.13 -8.71
N THR A 46 3.64 8.50 -9.52
CA THR A 46 3.39 9.89 -9.92
C THR A 46 2.42 10.58 -8.96
N ILE A 47 2.70 11.85 -8.67
CA ILE A 47 1.79 12.72 -7.91
C ILE A 47 1.01 13.59 -8.88
N TYR A 48 -0.31 13.58 -8.75
CA TYR A 48 -1.23 14.32 -9.61
C TYR A 48 -2.00 15.40 -8.86
N SER A 49 -2.40 16.41 -9.63
CA SER A 49 -3.50 17.33 -9.31
C SER A 49 -4.68 17.01 -10.20
N LEU A 50 -5.86 16.94 -9.62
CA LEU A 50 -7.10 16.62 -10.29
C LEU A 50 -7.96 17.88 -10.44
N PHE A 51 -8.35 18.20 -11.67
CA PHE A 51 -9.14 19.38 -12.03
C PHE A 51 -10.51 18.96 -12.52
N PHE A 52 -11.55 19.57 -11.96
CA PHE A 52 -12.93 19.45 -12.43
C PHE A 52 -13.39 20.79 -12.98
N GLN A 53 -13.87 20.82 -14.22
CA GLN A 53 -14.47 22.00 -14.82
C GLN A 53 -15.72 21.62 -15.62
N GLY A 54 -16.82 22.32 -15.35
CA GLY A 54 -18.09 22.17 -16.03
C GLY A 54 -18.36 23.28 -17.06
N ILE A 55 -19.19 22.96 -18.04
CA ILE A 55 -19.79 23.95 -18.98
C ILE A 55 -21.29 23.66 -18.98
N ASP A 56 -22.11 24.65 -18.69
CA ASP A 56 -23.55 24.52 -18.74
C ASP A 56 -24.11 24.55 -20.20
N ARG A 57 -25.41 24.34 -20.34
CA ARG A 57 -26.08 24.35 -21.66
C ARG A 57 -26.06 25.73 -22.34
N ALA A 58 -25.87 26.81 -21.59
CA ALA A 58 -25.74 28.16 -22.10
C ALA A 58 -24.32 28.52 -22.54
N GLY A 59 -23.34 27.62 -22.24
CA GLY A 59 -21.94 27.81 -22.56
C GLY A 59 -21.13 28.49 -21.46
N ASN A 60 -21.71 28.71 -20.28
CA ASN A 60 -20.95 29.27 -19.15
C ASN A 60 -20.04 28.21 -18.57
N ARG A 61 -18.81 28.62 -18.25
CA ARG A 61 -17.80 27.75 -17.62
C ARG A 61 -17.80 27.96 -16.11
N SER A 62 -17.68 26.85 -15.35
CA SER A 62 -17.41 26.93 -13.93
C SER A 62 -15.95 27.31 -13.67
N GLU A 63 -15.67 27.90 -12.50
CA GLU A 63 -14.31 27.86 -11.96
C GLU A 63 -13.90 26.40 -11.78
N PRO A 64 -12.61 26.07 -11.99
CA PRO A 64 -12.13 24.71 -11.75
C PRO A 64 -12.11 24.39 -10.25
N THR A 65 -12.61 23.23 -9.89
CA THR A 65 -12.35 22.63 -8.56
C THR A 65 -11.09 21.78 -8.66
N VAL A 66 -10.17 21.94 -7.72
CA VAL A 66 -8.86 21.30 -7.75
C VAL A 66 -8.63 20.47 -6.48
N ILE A 67 -8.18 19.23 -6.66
CA ILE A 67 -7.65 18.37 -5.60
C ILE A 67 -6.17 18.16 -5.91
N GLN A 68 -5.29 18.36 -4.92
CA GLN A 68 -3.84 18.31 -5.11
C GLN A 68 -3.21 17.19 -4.28
N GLY A 69 -2.03 16.73 -4.73
CA GLY A 69 -1.20 15.80 -3.97
C GLY A 69 -1.72 14.36 -3.96
N ILE A 70 -2.38 13.94 -5.04
CA ILE A 70 -2.85 12.56 -5.20
C ILE A 70 -1.69 11.70 -5.67
N SER A 71 -1.15 10.85 -4.81
CA SER A 71 -0.17 9.82 -5.19
C SER A 71 -0.89 8.66 -5.88
N TYR A 72 -0.48 8.34 -7.09
CA TYR A 72 -0.94 7.13 -7.79
C TYR A 72 0.13 6.07 -7.63
N ASP A 73 -0.22 4.99 -6.92
CA ASP A 73 0.67 3.92 -6.56
C ASP A 73 -0.06 2.58 -6.72
N VAL A 74 0.52 1.69 -7.50
CA VAL A 74 0.01 0.34 -7.78
C VAL A 74 1.06 -0.74 -7.52
N THR A 75 2.19 -0.36 -6.92
CA THR A 75 3.28 -1.27 -6.60
C THR A 75 3.20 -1.73 -5.14
N PRO A 76 3.01 -3.03 -4.88
CA PRO A 76 3.02 -3.55 -3.50
C PRO A 76 4.36 -3.34 -2.80
N PRO A 77 4.38 -3.19 -1.46
CA PRO A 77 5.61 -3.16 -0.70
C PRO A 77 6.37 -4.48 -0.83
N ALA A 78 7.66 -4.41 -1.19
CA ALA A 78 8.53 -5.58 -1.25
C ALA A 78 9.20 -5.81 0.10
N ILE A 79 9.20 -7.08 0.54
CA ILE A 79 9.81 -7.53 1.79
C ILE A 79 10.95 -8.48 1.46
N SER A 80 12.15 -8.19 1.97
CA SER A 80 13.37 -8.95 1.69
C SER A 80 14.26 -9.11 2.92
N GLY A 81 15.40 -9.78 2.78
CA GLY A 81 16.41 -9.89 3.82
C GLY A 81 15.97 -10.60 5.10
N LEU A 82 15.02 -11.53 5.01
CA LEU A 82 14.47 -12.22 6.18
C LEU A 82 15.53 -13.03 6.92
N SER A 83 15.56 -12.88 8.26
CA SER A 83 16.34 -13.69 9.19
C SER A 83 15.48 -14.01 10.42
N PRO A 84 15.62 -15.19 11.06
CA PRO A 84 16.63 -16.23 10.81
C PRO A 84 16.50 -16.90 9.44
N PRO A 85 17.61 -17.42 8.87
CA PRO A 85 17.58 -18.13 7.60
C PRO A 85 16.88 -19.49 7.74
N ASP A 86 16.54 -20.09 6.60
CA ASP A 86 15.93 -21.41 6.58
C ASP A 86 16.73 -22.45 7.37
N SER A 87 16.04 -23.31 8.10
CA SER A 87 16.61 -24.37 8.94
C SER A 87 17.49 -23.89 10.08
N ALA A 88 17.43 -22.63 10.48
CA ALA A 88 18.16 -22.11 11.62
C ALA A 88 17.66 -22.70 12.95
N TYR A 89 18.59 -22.88 13.90
CA TYR A 89 18.28 -23.16 15.30
C TYR A 89 18.42 -21.87 16.09
N VAL A 90 17.33 -21.44 16.74
CA VAL A 90 17.29 -20.18 17.47
C VAL A 90 16.73 -20.38 18.89
N ASN A 91 17.16 -19.54 19.82
CA ASN A 91 16.62 -19.47 21.17
C ASN A 91 15.95 -18.12 21.48
N HIS A 92 15.56 -17.41 20.43
CA HIS A 92 14.94 -16.08 20.49
C HIS A 92 13.93 -15.89 19.35
N THR A 93 13.12 -14.84 19.42
CA THR A 93 12.14 -14.45 18.41
C THR A 93 12.56 -13.19 17.64
N ARG A 94 13.85 -12.81 17.70
CA ARG A 94 14.37 -11.67 16.93
C ARG A 94 14.36 -11.99 15.45
N ILE A 95 14.02 -10.98 14.67
CA ILE A 95 13.93 -11.06 13.20
C ILE A 95 14.72 -9.92 12.55
N THR A 96 15.09 -10.13 11.32
CA THR A 96 15.60 -9.10 10.42
C THR A 96 14.73 -9.13 9.17
N TYR A 97 14.42 -7.97 8.61
CA TYR A 97 13.75 -7.80 7.32
C TYR A 97 14.09 -6.43 6.74
N GLU A 98 13.85 -6.26 5.47
CA GLU A 98 13.98 -4.99 4.75
C GLU A 98 12.69 -4.72 3.99
N LEU A 99 12.18 -3.50 4.10
CA LEU A 99 10.98 -3.03 3.42
C LEU A 99 11.39 -2.04 2.31
N SER A 100 10.83 -2.21 1.10
CA SER A 100 11.07 -1.27 0.01
C SER A 100 10.49 0.12 0.29
N GLU A 101 9.44 0.18 1.11
CA GLU A 101 8.68 1.38 1.42
C GLU A 101 7.96 1.27 2.78
N ILE A 102 7.28 2.34 3.19
CA ILE A 102 6.47 2.34 4.40
C ILE A 102 5.17 1.53 4.19
N MET A 103 4.83 0.67 5.14
CA MET A 103 3.57 -0.04 5.18
C MET A 103 2.55 0.69 6.07
N ALA A 104 1.30 0.80 5.61
CA ALA A 104 0.18 1.27 6.42
C ALA A 104 -0.20 0.25 7.49
N GLU A 105 -0.17 -1.04 7.12
CA GLU A 105 -0.39 -2.17 8.01
C GLU A 105 0.65 -3.25 7.72
N GLY A 106 1.00 -4.04 8.73
CA GLY A 106 1.91 -5.15 8.56
C GLY A 106 1.92 -6.07 9.76
N SER A 107 2.23 -7.35 9.53
CA SER A 107 2.34 -8.35 10.57
C SER A 107 3.44 -9.36 10.29
N VAL A 108 3.97 -9.94 11.36
CA VAL A 108 4.86 -11.10 11.33
C VAL A 108 4.12 -12.30 11.88
N ILE A 109 4.16 -13.41 11.14
CA ILE A 109 3.39 -14.61 11.43
C ILE A 109 4.35 -15.80 11.62
N TRP A 110 4.31 -16.43 12.80
CA TRP A 110 5.00 -17.70 13.08
C TRP A 110 3.98 -18.83 13.01
N THR A 111 4.04 -19.61 11.94
CA THR A 111 3.17 -20.79 11.76
C THR A 111 3.95 -22.04 12.09
N GLN A 112 3.51 -22.80 13.08
CA GLN A 112 4.12 -24.11 13.38
C GLN A 112 3.92 -25.08 12.19
N ILE A 113 5.00 -25.71 11.77
CA ILE A 113 4.99 -26.66 10.66
C ILE A 113 5.43 -28.08 11.08
N ALA A 114 6.12 -28.22 12.21
CA ALA A 114 6.56 -29.51 12.76
C ALA A 114 7.03 -29.36 14.23
N GLY A 115 7.54 -30.45 14.81
CA GLY A 115 8.10 -30.48 16.17
C GLY A 115 7.03 -30.59 17.25
N GLU A 116 7.36 -30.14 18.47
CA GLU A 116 6.47 -30.17 19.63
C GLU A 116 5.23 -29.28 19.39
N SER A 117 4.04 -29.80 19.72
CA SER A 117 2.78 -29.13 19.42
C SER A 117 2.62 -27.78 20.14
N ASP A 118 2.32 -26.75 19.37
CA ASP A 118 1.96 -25.41 19.88
C ASP A 118 0.48 -25.09 19.55
N PRO A 119 -0.42 -25.26 20.52
CA PRO A 119 -1.86 -25.03 20.30
C PRO A 119 -2.22 -23.55 20.08
N ARG A 120 -1.25 -22.62 20.24
CA ARG A 120 -1.45 -21.19 19.99
C ARG A 120 -1.00 -20.76 18.61
N SER A 121 -0.40 -21.67 17.82
CA SER A 121 -0.01 -21.40 16.44
C SER A 121 -1.24 -21.26 15.53
N PRO A 122 -1.27 -20.30 14.56
CA PRO A 122 -0.21 -19.34 14.26
C PRO A 122 -0.15 -18.18 15.29
N HIS A 123 1.07 -17.70 15.57
CA HIS A 123 1.27 -16.47 16.31
C HIS A 123 1.35 -15.31 15.33
N VAL A 124 0.42 -14.38 15.42
CA VAL A 124 0.38 -13.15 14.60
C VAL A 124 0.78 -11.97 15.48
N VAL A 125 1.74 -11.20 15.01
CA VAL A 125 2.23 -10.00 15.69
C VAL A 125 2.16 -8.83 14.73
N ASP A 126 1.30 -7.88 15.03
CA ASP A 126 1.20 -6.65 14.26
C ASP A 126 2.44 -5.78 14.46
N LEU A 127 2.97 -5.26 13.36
CA LEU A 127 4.11 -4.36 13.38
C LEU A 127 3.69 -2.96 13.87
N MET A 128 4.46 -2.41 14.79
CA MET A 128 4.30 -1.04 15.26
C MET A 128 4.76 -0.04 14.20
N GLU A 129 4.40 1.24 14.35
CA GLU A 129 4.72 2.30 13.38
C GLU A 129 6.21 2.34 13.02
N GLY A 130 7.11 2.27 14.01
CA GLY A 130 8.56 2.24 13.78
C GLY A 130 9.08 0.97 13.10
N GLU A 131 8.32 -0.12 13.15
CA GLU A 131 8.64 -1.42 12.55
C GLU A 131 8.13 -1.53 11.09
N ARG A 132 7.32 -0.56 10.62
CA ARG A 132 6.72 -0.49 9.28
C ARG A 132 7.37 0.55 8.36
N ILE A 133 8.38 1.25 8.82
CA ILE A 133 9.11 2.26 8.04
C ILE A 133 9.95 1.55 6.96
N GLY A 134 10.03 2.11 5.76
CA GLY A 134 10.88 1.58 4.69
C GLY A 134 12.36 1.54 5.12
N GLY A 135 13.07 0.51 4.66
CA GLY A 135 14.49 0.26 4.96
C GLY A 135 14.75 -0.99 5.81
N ALA A 136 15.97 -1.12 6.30
CA ALA A 136 16.44 -2.31 7.01
C ALA A 136 16.09 -2.28 8.50
N HIS A 137 15.49 -3.36 8.98
CA HIS A 137 15.20 -3.65 10.39
C HIS A 137 16.02 -4.84 10.82
N SER A 138 17.12 -4.60 11.55
CA SER A 138 18.10 -5.65 11.90
C SER A 138 17.99 -6.05 13.36
N ASP A 139 18.01 -7.39 13.59
CA ASP A 139 18.03 -8.00 14.93
C ASP A 139 16.92 -7.47 15.85
N LEU A 140 15.75 -7.24 15.29
CA LEU A 140 14.63 -6.59 15.95
C LEU A 140 13.91 -7.56 16.88
N THR A 141 13.67 -7.11 18.11
CA THR A 141 12.69 -7.74 19.01
C THR A 141 11.38 -6.99 18.87
N LEU A 142 10.38 -7.63 18.30
CA LEU A 142 9.06 -7.02 18.12
C LEU A 142 8.43 -6.65 19.47
N ALA A 143 7.69 -5.55 19.51
CA ALA A 143 7.06 -5.05 20.72
C ALA A 143 6.11 -6.08 21.38
N ALA A 144 5.48 -6.95 20.59
CA ALA A 144 4.61 -8.04 21.04
C ALA A 144 5.18 -9.42 20.67
N ALA A 145 6.50 -9.63 20.88
CA ALA A 145 7.16 -10.87 20.51
C ALA A 145 6.41 -12.12 21.05
N PRO A 146 6.21 -13.16 20.22
CA PRO A 146 5.44 -14.34 20.62
C PRO A 146 6.26 -15.25 21.56
N LEU A 147 5.54 -15.96 22.42
CA LEU A 147 6.10 -17.06 23.21
C LEU A 147 5.94 -18.36 22.40
N LEU A 148 6.99 -18.73 21.67
CA LEU A 148 7.04 -19.97 20.89
C LEU A 148 7.20 -21.19 21.81
N LYS A 149 6.74 -22.35 21.33
CA LYS A 149 6.93 -23.63 22.03
C LYS A 149 8.33 -24.17 21.79
N ASP A 150 9.04 -24.51 22.87
CA ASP A 150 10.33 -25.18 22.77
C ASP A 150 10.20 -26.52 22.00
N GLY A 151 11.17 -26.80 21.14
CA GLY A 151 11.12 -27.97 20.23
C GLY A 151 10.14 -27.83 19.07
N GLY A 152 9.43 -26.71 18.93
CA GLY A 152 8.59 -26.40 17.78
C GLY A 152 9.41 -25.99 16.57
N VAL A 153 8.95 -26.33 15.35
CA VAL A 153 9.50 -25.85 14.08
C VAL A 153 8.51 -24.91 13.45
N TYR A 154 8.96 -23.69 13.12
CA TYR A 154 8.08 -22.63 12.62
C TYR A 154 8.53 -22.12 11.26
N ARG A 155 7.55 -21.77 10.45
CA ARG A 155 7.72 -20.90 9.28
C ARG A 155 7.41 -19.47 9.72
N ILE A 156 8.26 -18.52 9.32
CA ILE A 156 8.06 -17.08 9.53
C ILE A 156 7.65 -16.48 8.20
N SER A 157 6.57 -15.71 8.19
CA SER A 157 6.18 -14.83 7.09
C SER A 157 5.97 -13.41 7.58
N VAL A 158 6.23 -12.44 6.71
CA VAL A 158 5.95 -11.02 6.93
C VAL A 158 4.99 -10.60 5.84
N GLU A 159 3.92 -9.93 6.22
CA GLU A 159 2.87 -9.45 5.33
C GLU A 159 2.61 -7.97 5.59
N GLY A 160 2.22 -7.23 4.56
CA GLY A 160 1.92 -5.82 4.72
C GLY A 160 1.08 -5.24 3.58
N VAL A 161 0.58 -4.06 3.85
CA VAL A 161 -0.23 -3.24 2.94
C VAL A 161 0.31 -1.83 2.99
N ASP A 162 0.54 -1.19 1.85
CA ASP A 162 0.94 0.21 1.77
C ASP A 162 -0.24 1.18 1.98
N ALA A 163 0.02 2.48 1.85
CA ALA A 163 -0.99 3.52 2.01
C ALA A 163 -2.00 3.58 0.84
N ALA A 164 -1.65 3.00 -0.31
CA ALA A 164 -2.53 2.92 -1.48
C ALA A 164 -3.42 1.65 -1.46
N GLY A 165 -3.15 0.70 -0.56
CA GLY A 165 -3.88 -0.55 -0.41
C GLY A 165 -3.29 -1.72 -1.19
N ASN A 166 -2.08 -1.59 -1.75
CA ASN A 166 -1.38 -2.69 -2.43
C ASN A 166 -0.82 -3.70 -1.42
N ARG A 167 -0.81 -5.00 -1.78
CA ARG A 167 -0.45 -6.13 -0.90
C ARG A 167 0.54 -7.07 -1.55
#